data_9baacaedc4131e5bf45c3debacb20540
#
_entry.id   9baacaedc4131e5bf45c3debacb20540
#
_cell.length_a   1.000
_cell.length_b   1.000
_cell.length_c   1.000
_cell.angle_alpha   90.00
_cell.angle_beta   90.00
_cell.angle_gamma   90.00
#
_symmetry.space_group_name_H-M   'P 1'
#
loop_
_entity.id
_entity.type
_entity.pdbx_description
1 polymer ?
#
loop_
_entity_poly.entity_id
_entity_poly.type
_entity_poly.pdbx_seq_one_letter_code
_entity_poly.pdbx_strand_id
1 'polypeptide(L)'
;MGSLSRPIRSLMTGAVLCCLHGIPVAARPWAEIVASGRVRIAVKDNLRPLGFRNPQGELQGFEIELAQEIGSRLLGSEQGVELIPVSNLERLEALIENRVDLAIAQIGITPDRARQVDFTSAYYQDGPSLVVARSSEWESWSDLRGGRVAVLQGSGAIAHLNRSLTGVELVAVDSYVMGSELLLAGEVQAWAADRSVLAGWLAEHPEYQFLGSPLATVGLGIATSKGLDRAELRLRVRRELEDLRASGWLAERAKAWGLP
;
A
#
# COMPACT_ATOMS: atom_id res chain seq x y z
N MET A 1 40.02 -71.87 -24.50
CA MET A 1 40.35 -70.44 -24.61
C MET A 1 39.12 -69.69 -24.15
N GLY A 2 39.14 -69.28 -22.87
CA GLY A 2 37.99 -68.67 -22.24
C GLY A 2 38.21 -67.18 -22.03
N SER A 3 37.33 -66.34 -22.47
CA SER A 3 37.33 -64.89 -22.26
C SER A 3 36.43 -64.58 -21.07
N LEU A 4 37.03 -64.05 -20.00
CA LEU A 4 36.36 -63.55 -18.80
C LEU A 4 35.99 -62.11 -19.04
N SER A 5 34.68 -61.81 -19.17
CA SER A 5 34.12 -60.46 -19.16
C SER A 5 33.84 -60.02 -17.73
N ARG A 6 34.44 -58.92 -17.30
CA ARG A 6 34.20 -58.24 -16.02
C ARG A 6 32.97 -57.32 -16.12
N PRO A 7 32.09 -57.27 -15.12
CA PRO A 7 31.01 -56.30 -15.10
C PRO A 7 31.48 -54.93 -14.59
N ILE A 8 31.11 -53.88 -15.32
CA ILE A 8 31.32 -52.47 -14.93
C ILE A 8 30.28 -52.13 -13.85
N ARG A 9 30.79 -51.81 -12.64
CA ARG A 9 29.94 -51.20 -11.57
C ARG A 9 29.69 -49.75 -11.90
N SER A 10 28.48 -49.41 -12.22
CA SER A 10 27.98 -48.05 -12.35
C SER A 10 27.81 -47.46 -10.95
N LEU A 11 28.62 -46.46 -10.59
CA LEU A 11 28.40 -45.62 -9.41
C LEU A 11 27.25 -44.60 -9.75
N MET A 12 26.08 -44.83 -9.20
CA MET A 12 25.05 -43.79 -9.14
C MET A 12 25.41 -42.76 -8.08
N THR A 13 25.91 -41.61 -8.51
CA THR A 13 26.08 -40.42 -7.66
C THR A 13 24.72 -39.80 -7.46
N GLY A 14 24.09 -40.08 -6.33
CA GLY A 14 22.84 -39.42 -5.92
C GLY A 14 23.14 -37.97 -5.58
N ALA A 15 22.69 -37.04 -6.42
CA ALA A 15 22.64 -35.60 -6.09
C ALA A 15 21.55 -35.38 -5.04
N VAL A 16 21.95 -35.15 -3.80
CA VAL A 16 21.05 -34.65 -2.74
C VAL A 16 20.74 -33.21 -3.07
N LEU A 17 19.53 -33.00 -3.63
CA LEU A 17 18.95 -31.67 -3.83
C LEU A 17 18.57 -31.13 -2.45
N CYS A 18 19.49 -30.37 -1.84
CA CYS A 18 19.21 -29.66 -0.59
C CYS A 18 18.20 -28.55 -0.89
N CYS A 19 16.92 -28.81 -0.64
CA CYS A 19 15.90 -27.77 -0.60
C CYS A 19 16.25 -26.82 0.54
N LEU A 20 16.90 -25.72 0.21
CA LEU A 20 17.04 -24.56 1.10
C LEU A 20 15.61 -24.01 1.35
N HIS A 21 14.91 -24.59 2.31
CA HIS A 21 13.75 -23.92 2.92
C HIS A 21 14.32 -22.68 3.59
N GLY A 22 14.00 -21.51 3.05
CA GLY A 22 14.37 -20.24 3.64
C GLY A 22 13.93 -20.25 5.11
N ILE A 23 14.91 -20.14 6.02
CA ILE A 23 14.63 -19.97 7.45
C ILE A 23 13.77 -18.71 7.54
N PRO A 24 12.59 -18.75 8.16
CA PRO A 24 11.78 -17.56 8.33
C PRO A 24 12.64 -16.52 9.07
N VAL A 25 12.90 -15.40 8.43
CA VAL A 25 13.65 -14.30 9.04
C VAL A 25 12.81 -13.82 10.22
N ALA A 26 13.30 -14.00 11.43
CA ALA A 26 12.61 -13.54 12.63
C ALA A 26 12.42 -12.02 12.57
N ALA A 27 11.28 -11.56 13.10
CA ALA A 27 11.02 -10.12 13.19
C ALA A 27 12.10 -9.47 14.07
N ARG A 28 12.72 -8.39 13.59
CA ARG A 28 13.79 -7.70 14.35
C ARG A 28 13.20 -6.99 15.58
N PRO A 29 13.59 -7.31 16.80
CA PRO A 29 13.15 -6.58 17.99
C PRO A 29 13.70 -5.13 17.96
N TRP A 30 13.08 -4.25 18.74
CA TRP A 30 13.49 -2.84 18.82
C TRP A 30 14.98 -2.65 19.11
N ALA A 31 15.53 -3.43 20.05
CA ALA A 31 16.96 -3.37 20.38
C ALA A 31 17.87 -3.63 19.17
N GLU A 32 17.49 -4.53 18.27
CA GLU A 32 18.25 -4.81 17.05
C GLU A 32 18.13 -3.67 16.03
N ILE A 33 16.94 -3.06 15.91
CA ILE A 33 16.73 -1.87 15.06
C ILE A 33 17.65 -0.74 15.52
N VAL A 34 17.70 -0.46 16.83
CA VAL A 34 18.58 0.56 17.40
C VAL A 34 20.05 0.20 17.18
N ALA A 35 20.46 -1.04 17.46
CA ALA A 35 21.83 -1.47 17.30
C ALA A 35 22.30 -1.40 15.84
N SER A 36 21.42 -1.64 14.87
CA SER A 36 21.72 -1.49 13.45
C SER A 36 21.74 -0.03 12.98
N GLY A 37 21.17 0.90 13.76
CA GLY A 37 20.97 2.28 13.36
C GLY A 37 20.05 2.46 12.14
N ARG A 38 19.24 1.45 11.80
CA ARG A 38 18.40 1.45 10.58
C ARG A 38 17.00 0.95 10.87
N VAL A 39 16.00 1.68 10.35
CA VAL A 39 14.58 1.27 10.29
C VAL A 39 14.15 1.16 8.83
N ARG A 40 13.60 0.02 8.44
CA ARG A 40 13.13 -0.28 7.08
C ARG A 40 11.63 -0.02 7.00
N ILE A 41 11.21 0.86 6.12
CA ILE A 41 9.82 1.28 5.99
C ILE A 41 9.33 1.04 4.57
N ALA A 42 8.34 0.16 4.41
CA ALA A 42 7.66 -0.03 3.13
C ALA A 42 6.82 1.19 2.78
N VAL A 43 6.98 1.70 1.55
CA VAL A 43 6.27 2.88 1.03
C VAL A 43 5.76 2.64 -0.38
N LYS A 44 4.82 3.48 -0.85
CA LYS A 44 4.44 3.51 -2.27
C LYS A 44 5.40 4.40 -3.04
N ASP A 45 5.59 4.11 -4.33
CA ASP A 45 6.42 4.93 -5.23
C ASP A 45 5.71 5.29 -6.55
N ASN A 46 4.44 4.93 -6.66
CA ASN A 46 3.61 5.10 -7.86
C ASN A 46 2.21 5.65 -7.55
N LEU A 47 2.03 6.32 -6.41
CA LEU A 47 0.74 6.74 -5.91
C LEU A 47 0.75 8.20 -5.46
N ARG A 48 0.55 9.14 -6.38
CA ARG A 48 0.39 10.57 -6.09
C ARG A 48 -0.97 10.84 -5.40
N PRO A 49 -1.04 11.70 -4.39
CA PRO A 49 0.03 12.47 -3.75
C PRO A 49 0.65 11.79 -2.53
N LEU A 50 0.33 10.51 -2.24
CA LEU A 50 0.75 9.78 -1.04
C LEU A 50 2.23 9.37 -1.08
N GLY A 51 2.64 8.58 -2.08
CA GLY A 51 4.01 8.14 -2.27
C GLY A 51 4.30 7.84 -3.74
N PHE A 52 5.19 8.61 -4.35
CA PHE A 52 5.50 8.53 -5.77
C PHE A 52 6.92 8.99 -6.06
N ARG A 53 7.39 8.72 -7.29
CA ARG A 53 8.67 9.25 -7.78
C ARG A 53 8.45 10.53 -8.58
N ASN A 54 9.29 11.54 -8.31
CA ASN A 54 9.38 12.73 -9.14
C ASN A 54 10.10 12.42 -10.47
N PRO A 55 10.18 13.37 -11.43
CA PRO A 55 10.90 13.16 -12.69
C PRO A 55 12.40 12.85 -12.54
N GLN A 56 13.00 13.16 -11.40
CA GLN A 56 14.38 12.84 -11.04
C GLN A 56 14.53 11.44 -10.44
N GLY A 57 13.40 10.72 -10.22
CA GLY A 57 13.36 9.39 -9.63
C GLY A 57 13.36 9.37 -8.10
N GLU A 58 13.30 10.53 -7.44
CA GLU A 58 13.30 10.66 -5.99
C GLU A 58 11.91 10.38 -5.41
N LEU A 59 11.85 9.70 -4.27
CA LEU A 59 10.61 9.45 -3.55
C LEU A 59 10.10 10.73 -2.89
N GLN A 60 8.82 11.05 -3.10
CA GLN A 60 8.13 12.16 -2.47
C GLN A 60 6.65 11.88 -2.26
N GLY A 61 5.99 12.67 -1.42
CA GLY A 61 4.57 12.53 -1.11
C GLY A 61 4.30 12.54 0.39
N PHE A 62 3.04 12.64 0.76
CA PHE A 62 2.60 12.71 2.15
C PHE A 62 3.09 11.53 3.00
N GLU A 63 2.96 10.31 2.49
CA GLU A 63 3.41 9.11 3.21
C GLU A 63 4.93 8.95 3.22
N ILE A 64 5.62 9.51 2.23
CA ILE A 64 7.09 9.53 2.19
C ILE A 64 7.62 10.46 3.30
N GLU A 65 7.05 11.66 3.43
CA GLU A 65 7.41 12.60 4.51
C GLU A 65 7.06 11.99 5.89
N LEU A 66 5.89 11.37 6.01
CA LEU A 66 5.51 10.69 7.26
C LEU A 66 6.48 9.55 7.61
N ALA A 67 6.91 8.75 6.65
CA ALA A 67 7.85 7.65 6.86
C ALA A 67 9.23 8.18 7.30
N GLN A 68 9.72 9.24 6.67
CA GLN A 68 10.97 9.90 7.05
C GLN A 68 10.89 10.50 8.46
N GLU A 69 9.82 11.22 8.77
CA GLU A 69 9.61 11.84 10.08
C GLU A 69 9.50 10.82 11.20
N ILE A 70 8.67 9.77 11.04
CA ILE A 70 8.55 8.68 12.01
C ILE A 70 9.89 7.96 12.20
N GLY A 71 10.56 7.60 11.10
CA GLY A 71 11.85 6.90 11.16
C GLY A 71 12.94 7.72 11.83
N SER A 72 13.01 9.01 11.50
CA SER A 72 13.95 9.95 12.09
C SER A 72 13.74 10.12 13.60
N ARG A 73 12.49 10.27 14.06
CA ARG A 73 12.16 10.36 15.49
C ARG A 73 12.48 9.07 16.24
N LEU A 74 12.21 7.92 15.64
CA LEU A 74 12.54 6.62 16.25
C LEU A 74 14.03 6.43 16.49
N LEU A 75 14.89 6.86 15.54
CA LEU A 75 16.33 6.66 15.59
C LEU A 75 17.12 7.87 16.13
N GLY A 76 16.49 9.04 16.19
CA GLY A 76 17.17 10.31 16.44
C GLY A 76 18.05 10.79 15.27
N SER A 77 17.86 10.23 14.06
CA SER A 77 18.66 10.53 12.87
C SER A 77 17.91 10.17 11.58
N GLU A 78 17.96 11.03 10.59
CA GLU A 78 17.40 10.80 9.26
C GLU A 78 18.19 9.76 8.45
N GLN A 79 19.49 9.64 8.70
CA GLN A 79 20.40 8.78 7.91
C GLN A 79 20.09 7.28 8.05
N GLY A 80 19.36 6.88 9.10
CA GLY A 80 18.98 5.50 9.35
C GLY A 80 17.65 5.09 8.73
N VAL A 81 16.92 5.98 8.08
CA VAL A 81 15.61 5.69 7.50
C VAL A 81 15.79 5.09 6.11
N GLU A 82 15.42 3.83 5.95
CA GLU A 82 15.49 3.11 4.68
C GLU A 82 14.07 2.92 4.12
N LEU A 83 13.74 3.66 3.05
CA LEU A 83 12.45 3.57 2.37
C LEU A 83 12.51 2.48 1.30
N ILE A 84 11.61 1.51 1.39
CA ILE A 84 11.55 0.35 0.50
C ILE A 84 10.24 0.41 -0.30
N PRO A 85 10.31 0.73 -1.60
CA PRO A 85 9.13 0.72 -2.47
C PRO A 85 8.49 -0.67 -2.54
N VAL A 86 7.16 -0.71 -2.47
CA VAL A 86 6.37 -1.95 -2.55
C VAL A 86 5.12 -1.76 -3.40
N SER A 87 4.69 -2.83 -4.06
CA SER A 87 3.39 -2.90 -4.74
C SER A 87 2.23 -3.03 -3.74
N ASN A 88 0.99 -2.92 -4.23
CA ASN A 88 -0.19 -3.12 -3.39
C ASN A 88 -0.29 -4.53 -2.80
N LEU A 89 0.19 -5.55 -3.51
CA LEU A 89 0.16 -6.93 -3.04
C LEU A 89 1.27 -7.20 -2.04
N GLU A 90 2.45 -6.65 -2.25
CA GLU A 90 3.64 -6.91 -1.44
C GLU A 90 3.68 -6.19 -0.08
N ARG A 91 2.93 -5.08 0.09
CA ARG A 91 3.04 -4.21 1.27
C ARG A 91 2.75 -4.90 2.63
N LEU A 92 1.84 -5.88 2.67
CA LEU A 92 1.58 -6.68 3.88
C LEU A 92 2.51 -7.89 3.97
N GLU A 93 2.79 -8.53 2.84
CA GLU A 93 3.72 -9.65 2.75
C GLU A 93 5.12 -9.24 3.22
N ALA A 94 5.60 -8.07 2.82
CA ALA A 94 6.89 -7.54 3.27
C ALA A 94 7.01 -7.41 4.80
N LEU A 95 5.90 -7.10 5.50
CA LEU A 95 5.84 -7.10 6.96
C LEU A 95 5.83 -8.52 7.53
N ILE A 96 5.00 -9.41 6.97
CA ILE A 96 4.83 -10.80 7.43
C ILE A 96 6.15 -11.57 7.28
N GLU A 97 6.86 -11.35 6.18
CA GLU A 97 8.16 -11.95 5.88
C GLU A 97 9.35 -11.22 6.54
N ASN A 98 9.08 -10.17 7.34
CA ASN A 98 10.10 -9.37 8.04
C ASN A 98 11.15 -8.72 7.11
N ARG A 99 10.77 -8.45 5.85
CA ARG A 99 11.59 -7.69 4.90
C ARG A 99 11.65 -6.20 5.29
N VAL A 100 10.61 -5.71 5.98
CA VAL A 100 10.51 -4.35 6.51
C VAL A 100 10.08 -4.36 7.98
N ASP A 101 10.30 -3.26 8.67
CA ASP A 101 9.95 -3.10 10.09
C ASP A 101 8.60 -2.40 10.25
N LEU A 102 8.28 -1.47 9.35
CA LEU A 102 7.04 -0.70 9.28
C LEU A 102 6.52 -0.69 7.83
N ALA A 103 5.22 -0.45 7.68
CA ALA A 103 4.65 -0.11 6.37
C ALA A 103 3.75 1.13 6.48
N ILE A 104 4.05 2.13 5.65
CA ILE A 104 3.31 3.38 5.46
C ILE A 104 3.07 3.49 3.95
N ALA A 105 2.03 2.78 3.47
CA ALA A 105 1.87 2.46 2.06
C ALA A 105 0.39 2.33 1.66
N GLN A 106 -0.43 3.33 1.99
CA GLN A 106 -1.87 3.36 1.73
C GLN A 106 -2.59 2.11 2.28
N ILE A 107 -2.31 1.74 3.52
CA ILE A 107 -2.91 0.53 4.10
C ILE A 107 -4.13 0.92 4.93
N GLY A 108 -5.32 0.68 4.37
CA GLY A 108 -6.59 0.84 5.10
C GLY A 108 -6.69 -0.15 6.26
N ILE A 109 -7.10 0.35 7.42
CA ILE A 109 -7.36 -0.45 8.62
C ILE A 109 -8.66 -1.23 8.40
N THR A 110 -8.56 -2.53 8.22
CA THR A 110 -9.72 -3.42 8.07
C THR A 110 -9.60 -4.62 9.03
N PRO A 111 -10.73 -5.23 9.45
CA PRO A 111 -10.70 -6.41 10.32
C PRO A 111 -9.84 -7.55 9.76
N ASP A 112 -9.88 -7.78 8.44
CA ASP A 112 -9.12 -8.85 7.79
C ASP A 112 -7.61 -8.61 7.85
N ARG A 113 -7.18 -7.36 7.61
CA ARG A 113 -5.77 -6.97 7.72
C ARG A 113 -5.31 -6.95 9.18
N ALA A 114 -6.16 -6.50 10.11
CA ALA A 114 -5.87 -6.49 11.54
C ALA A 114 -5.70 -7.90 12.14
N ARG A 115 -6.15 -8.96 11.46
CA ARG A 115 -5.81 -10.34 11.82
C ARG A 115 -4.38 -10.72 11.45
N GLN A 116 -3.79 -10.09 10.45
CA GLN A 116 -2.46 -10.42 9.89
C GLN A 116 -1.36 -9.52 10.46
N VAL A 117 -1.62 -8.23 10.63
CA VAL A 117 -0.67 -7.22 11.11
C VAL A 117 -1.29 -6.37 12.22
N ASP A 118 -0.46 -5.63 12.95
CA ASP A 118 -0.93 -4.63 13.91
C ASP A 118 -0.90 -3.24 13.28
N PHE A 119 -1.83 -2.37 13.71
CA PHE A 119 -1.97 -1.00 13.22
C PHE A 119 -1.83 0.03 14.35
N THR A 120 -1.38 1.21 13.98
CA THR A 120 -1.60 2.43 14.77
C THR A 120 -3.06 2.89 14.64
N SER A 121 -3.44 3.97 15.34
CA SER A 121 -4.58 4.80 14.94
C SER A 121 -4.35 5.35 13.51
N ALA A 122 -5.44 5.70 12.80
CA ALA A 122 -5.32 6.22 11.44
C ALA A 122 -4.52 7.54 11.42
N TYR A 123 -3.51 7.65 10.54
CA TYR A 123 -2.82 8.92 10.27
C TYR A 123 -3.59 9.82 9.29
N TYR A 124 -4.44 9.23 8.46
CA TYR A 124 -5.29 9.91 7.49
C TYR A 124 -6.62 9.17 7.35
N GLN A 125 -7.71 9.92 7.08
CA GLN A 125 -9.02 9.33 6.76
C GLN A 125 -9.23 9.43 5.26
N ASP A 126 -9.34 8.28 4.62
CA ASP A 126 -9.54 8.14 3.18
C ASP A 126 -10.84 7.37 2.91
N GLY A 127 -11.03 6.93 1.70
CA GLY A 127 -12.12 6.02 1.36
C GLY A 127 -12.42 5.99 -0.13
N PRO A 128 -13.05 4.91 -0.57
CA PRO A 128 -13.41 4.74 -1.97
C PRO A 128 -14.39 5.81 -2.41
N SER A 129 -14.06 6.44 -3.53
CA SER A 129 -14.84 7.46 -4.22
C SER A 129 -14.86 7.15 -5.70
N LEU A 130 -15.69 7.89 -6.43
CA LEU A 130 -15.85 7.77 -7.87
C LEU A 130 -15.58 9.12 -8.52
N VAL A 131 -14.99 9.11 -9.72
CA VAL A 131 -14.90 10.26 -10.60
C VAL A 131 -15.59 9.98 -11.92
N VAL A 132 -16.21 11.03 -12.47
CA VAL A 132 -16.95 11.03 -13.74
C VAL A 132 -16.63 12.31 -14.51
N ALA A 133 -16.91 12.34 -15.80
CA ALA A 133 -16.82 13.56 -16.58
C ALA A 133 -17.80 14.61 -16.05
N ARG A 134 -17.40 15.89 -15.98
CA ARG A 134 -18.31 17.00 -15.60
C ARG A 134 -19.46 17.18 -16.58
N SER A 135 -19.29 16.76 -17.83
CA SER A 135 -20.33 16.77 -18.84
C SER A 135 -21.38 15.67 -18.66
N SER A 136 -21.18 14.72 -17.74
CA SER A 136 -22.19 13.71 -17.43
C SER A 136 -23.36 14.34 -16.64
N GLU A 137 -24.56 13.82 -16.85
CA GLU A 137 -25.76 14.22 -16.11
C GLU A 137 -25.89 13.49 -14.75
N TRP A 138 -24.84 12.77 -14.32
CA TRP A 138 -24.86 11.97 -13.09
C TRP A 138 -24.52 12.82 -11.87
N GLU A 139 -25.39 12.76 -10.87
CA GLU A 139 -25.24 13.47 -9.60
C GLU A 139 -24.96 12.49 -8.44
N SER A 140 -25.35 11.23 -8.63
CA SER A 140 -25.27 10.20 -7.59
C SER A 140 -24.80 8.86 -8.14
N TRP A 141 -24.40 7.97 -7.25
CA TRP A 141 -23.95 6.60 -7.63
C TRP A 141 -25.06 5.76 -8.24
N SER A 142 -26.33 6.03 -7.90
CA SER A 142 -27.49 5.32 -8.48
C SER A 142 -27.65 5.57 -9.98
N ASP A 143 -27.12 6.68 -10.47
CA ASP A 143 -27.20 7.06 -11.87
C ASP A 143 -26.27 6.22 -12.75
N LEU A 144 -25.28 5.55 -12.13
CA LEU A 144 -24.36 4.62 -12.79
C LEU A 144 -24.97 3.26 -13.13
N ARG A 145 -26.25 3.02 -12.81
CA ARG A 145 -26.91 1.72 -13.09
C ARG A 145 -26.83 1.37 -14.57
N GLY A 146 -26.34 0.17 -14.87
CA GLY A 146 -26.08 -0.31 -16.25
C GLY A 146 -24.77 0.19 -16.84
N GLY A 147 -24.02 1.03 -16.13
CA GLY A 147 -22.71 1.54 -16.55
C GLY A 147 -21.56 0.64 -16.13
N ARG A 148 -20.37 1.00 -16.61
CA ARG A 148 -19.08 0.34 -16.36
C ARG A 148 -18.22 1.22 -15.47
N VAL A 149 -17.60 0.65 -14.43
CA VAL A 149 -16.75 1.36 -13.50
C VAL A 149 -15.39 0.68 -13.40
N ALA A 150 -14.33 1.37 -13.79
CA ALA A 150 -12.97 0.87 -13.59
C ALA A 150 -12.61 0.86 -12.10
N VAL A 151 -11.96 -0.20 -11.64
CA VAL A 151 -11.49 -0.33 -10.25
C VAL A 151 -10.22 -1.16 -10.19
N LEU A 152 -9.24 -0.75 -9.39
CA LEU A 152 -7.97 -1.47 -9.22
C LEU A 152 -8.22 -2.85 -8.61
N GLN A 153 -7.69 -3.90 -9.27
CA GLN A 153 -7.74 -5.26 -8.78
C GLN A 153 -7.10 -5.39 -7.40
N GLY A 154 -7.72 -6.15 -6.50
CA GLY A 154 -7.26 -6.31 -5.11
C GLY A 154 -7.43 -5.07 -4.23
N SER A 155 -8.08 -4.01 -4.74
CA SER A 155 -8.42 -2.82 -3.96
C SER A 155 -9.51 -3.11 -2.93
N GLY A 156 -9.43 -2.46 -1.76
CA GLY A 156 -10.51 -2.45 -0.76
C GLY A 156 -11.81 -1.80 -1.28
N ALA A 157 -11.73 -0.97 -2.31
CA ALA A 157 -12.88 -0.31 -2.92
C ALA A 157 -13.90 -1.32 -3.48
N ILE A 158 -13.46 -2.46 -4.05
CA ILE A 158 -14.33 -3.46 -4.65
C ILE A 158 -15.45 -3.92 -3.70
N ALA A 159 -15.11 -4.19 -2.44
CA ALA A 159 -16.09 -4.64 -1.44
C ALA A 159 -17.14 -3.55 -1.12
N HIS A 160 -16.76 -2.28 -1.17
CA HIS A 160 -17.68 -1.15 -0.97
C HIS A 160 -18.54 -0.93 -2.22
N LEU A 161 -17.93 -0.97 -3.41
CA LEU A 161 -18.65 -0.83 -4.68
C LEU A 161 -19.73 -1.90 -4.83
N ASN A 162 -19.40 -3.18 -4.61
CA ASN A 162 -20.35 -4.28 -4.71
C ASN A 162 -21.54 -4.16 -3.74
N ARG A 163 -21.36 -3.50 -2.59
CA ARG A 163 -22.47 -3.25 -1.64
C ARG A 163 -23.31 -2.04 -2.00
N SER A 164 -22.69 -1.02 -2.59
CA SER A 164 -23.32 0.29 -2.81
C SER A 164 -23.85 0.46 -4.23
N LEU A 165 -23.27 -0.19 -5.21
CA LEU A 165 -23.63 -0.07 -6.63
C LEU A 165 -24.35 -1.32 -7.11
N THR A 166 -25.64 -1.20 -7.38
CA THR A 166 -26.45 -2.28 -7.91
C THR A 166 -26.60 -2.15 -9.42
N GLY A 167 -26.31 -3.22 -10.17
CA GLY A 167 -26.46 -3.23 -11.63
C GLY A 167 -25.37 -2.44 -12.37
N VAL A 168 -24.19 -2.32 -11.78
CA VAL A 168 -22.97 -1.74 -12.37
C VAL A 168 -22.00 -2.86 -12.71
N GLU A 169 -21.35 -2.78 -13.86
CA GLU A 169 -20.26 -3.67 -14.25
C GLU A 169 -18.94 -3.12 -13.71
N LEU A 170 -18.24 -3.88 -12.86
CA LEU A 170 -16.91 -3.53 -12.39
C LEU A 170 -15.86 -4.06 -13.36
N VAL A 171 -15.08 -3.16 -13.95
CA VAL A 171 -13.96 -3.45 -14.83
C VAL A 171 -12.68 -3.44 -14.00
N ALA A 172 -12.14 -4.62 -13.69
CA ALA A 172 -10.90 -4.74 -12.95
C ALA A 172 -9.72 -4.29 -13.81
N VAL A 173 -8.84 -3.44 -13.25
CA VAL A 173 -7.63 -2.94 -13.89
C VAL A 173 -6.40 -3.24 -13.04
N ASP A 174 -5.24 -3.37 -13.67
CA ASP A 174 -3.98 -3.74 -13.02
C ASP A 174 -3.25 -2.52 -12.42
N SER A 175 -3.62 -1.30 -12.82
CA SER A 175 -3.03 -0.06 -12.34
C SER A 175 -4.03 1.09 -12.30
N TYR A 176 -3.74 2.11 -11.49
CA TYR A 176 -4.51 3.37 -11.49
C TYR A 176 -4.39 4.10 -12.83
N VAL A 177 -3.24 4.01 -13.49
CA VAL A 177 -3.03 4.58 -14.83
C VAL A 177 -4.01 3.97 -15.82
N MET A 178 -4.09 2.64 -15.90
CA MET A 178 -5.05 1.95 -16.76
C MET A 178 -6.50 2.35 -16.45
N GLY A 179 -6.85 2.49 -15.16
CA GLY A 179 -8.19 2.92 -14.75
C GLY A 179 -8.55 4.32 -15.26
N SER A 180 -7.61 5.26 -15.17
CA SER A 180 -7.80 6.62 -15.70
C SER A 180 -7.80 6.64 -17.23
N GLU A 181 -6.99 5.85 -17.91
CA GLU A 181 -6.97 5.74 -19.38
C GLU A 181 -8.29 5.23 -19.93
N LEU A 182 -8.90 4.21 -19.31
CA LEU A 182 -10.23 3.72 -19.69
C LEU A 182 -11.31 4.80 -19.52
N LEU A 183 -11.23 5.61 -18.45
CA LEU A 183 -12.15 6.74 -18.25
C LEU A 183 -11.94 7.82 -19.32
N LEU A 184 -10.71 8.21 -19.62
CA LEU A 184 -10.36 9.19 -20.66
C LEU A 184 -10.79 8.72 -22.04
N ALA A 185 -10.69 7.43 -22.35
CA ALA A 185 -11.13 6.82 -23.59
C ALA A 185 -12.67 6.68 -23.70
N GLY A 186 -13.42 6.92 -22.62
CA GLY A 186 -14.87 6.71 -22.57
C GLY A 186 -15.28 5.24 -22.56
N GLU A 187 -14.35 4.32 -22.33
CA GLU A 187 -14.61 2.88 -22.25
C GLU A 187 -15.31 2.48 -20.94
N VAL A 188 -15.17 3.32 -19.90
CA VAL A 188 -15.91 3.25 -18.65
C VAL A 188 -16.55 4.60 -18.34
N GLN A 189 -17.64 4.58 -17.63
CA GLN A 189 -18.39 5.78 -17.26
C GLN A 189 -17.85 6.44 -16.01
N ALA A 190 -17.22 5.66 -15.13
CA ALA A 190 -16.61 6.15 -13.91
C ALA A 190 -15.31 5.37 -13.61
N TRP A 191 -14.44 6.00 -12.83
CA TRP A 191 -13.27 5.36 -12.25
C TRP A 191 -13.34 5.45 -10.74
N ALA A 192 -13.20 4.30 -10.08
CA ALA A 192 -13.24 4.16 -8.64
C ALA A 192 -11.84 3.96 -8.07
N ALA A 193 -11.47 4.78 -7.11
CA ALA A 193 -10.26 4.63 -6.30
C ALA A 193 -10.48 5.31 -4.95
N ASP A 194 -9.46 5.26 -4.08
CA ASP A 194 -9.51 6.02 -2.84
C ASP A 194 -9.47 7.53 -3.16
N ARG A 195 -10.17 8.32 -2.32
CA ARG A 195 -10.38 9.75 -2.58
C ARG A 195 -9.09 10.53 -2.72
N SER A 196 -8.07 10.17 -1.94
CA SER A 196 -6.74 10.78 -2.03
C SER A 196 -6.10 10.61 -3.42
N VAL A 197 -6.24 9.41 -4.02
CA VAL A 197 -5.73 9.10 -5.36
C VAL A 197 -6.47 9.93 -6.41
N LEU A 198 -7.79 9.93 -6.33
CA LEU A 198 -8.64 10.67 -7.27
C LEU A 198 -8.42 12.18 -7.16
N ALA A 199 -8.20 12.71 -5.96
CA ALA A 199 -7.91 14.13 -5.75
C ALA A 199 -6.63 14.56 -6.46
N GLY A 200 -5.57 13.74 -6.37
CA GLY A 200 -4.33 14.00 -7.08
C GLY A 200 -4.50 14.01 -8.59
N TRP A 201 -5.30 13.09 -9.12
CA TRP A 201 -5.60 13.01 -10.56
C TRP A 201 -6.49 14.16 -11.02
N LEU A 202 -7.54 14.52 -10.26
CA LEU A 202 -8.44 15.63 -10.58
C LEU A 202 -7.75 16.99 -10.64
N ALA A 203 -6.65 17.17 -9.92
CA ALA A 203 -5.86 18.40 -10.00
C ALA A 203 -5.25 18.63 -11.40
N GLU A 204 -5.03 17.55 -12.15
CA GLU A 204 -4.49 17.57 -13.53
C GLU A 204 -5.62 17.44 -14.59
N HIS A 205 -6.85 17.06 -14.17
CA HIS A 205 -8.00 16.79 -15.04
C HIS A 205 -9.26 17.56 -14.58
N PRO A 206 -9.31 18.89 -14.73
CA PRO A 206 -10.42 19.73 -14.24
C PRO A 206 -11.76 19.47 -14.96
N GLU A 207 -11.75 18.78 -16.10
CA GLU A 207 -12.93 18.35 -16.85
C GLU A 207 -13.67 17.17 -16.21
N TYR A 208 -13.11 16.57 -15.15
CA TYR A 208 -13.73 15.53 -14.34
C TYR A 208 -14.10 16.05 -12.95
N GLN A 209 -14.88 15.30 -12.22
CA GLN A 209 -15.34 15.64 -10.87
C GLN A 209 -15.63 14.39 -10.02
N PHE A 210 -15.62 14.56 -8.70
CA PHE A 210 -16.15 13.53 -7.82
C PHE A 210 -17.65 13.34 -8.06
N LEU A 211 -18.09 12.08 -8.06
CA LEU A 211 -19.50 11.70 -8.07
C LEU A 211 -19.98 11.46 -6.64
N GLY A 212 -20.72 12.41 -6.10
CA GLY A 212 -21.27 12.31 -4.73
C GLY A 212 -20.21 12.29 -3.62
N SER A 213 -20.63 11.81 -2.46
CA SER A 213 -19.75 11.65 -1.28
C SER A 213 -18.95 10.34 -1.35
N PRO A 214 -17.86 10.17 -0.56
CA PRO A 214 -17.16 8.88 -0.46
C PRO A 214 -18.12 7.73 -0.10
N LEU A 215 -17.90 6.55 -0.69
CA LEU A 215 -18.69 5.33 -0.40
C LEU A 215 -18.53 4.83 1.03
N ALA A 216 -17.39 5.11 1.63
CA ALA A 216 -17.06 4.78 3.01
C ALA A 216 -15.88 5.63 3.48
N THR A 217 -15.71 5.71 4.79
CA THR A 217 -14.49 6.26 5.39
C THR A 217 -13.62 5.12 5.89
N VAL A 218 -12.36 5.10 5.45
CA VAL A 218 -11.37 4.08 5.81
C VAL A 218 -10.12 4.79 6.33
N GLY A 219 -9.77 4.54 7.58
CA GLY A 219 -8.55 5.08 8.16
C GLY A 219 -7.32 4.40 7.57
N LEU A 220 -6.32 5.17 7.14
CA LEU A 220 -5.01 4.66 6.77
C LEU A 220 -4.12 4.58 8.01
N GLY A 221 -3.53 3.42 8.30
CA GLY A 221 -2.71 3.18 9.48
C GLY A 221 -1.28 2.76 9.16
N ILE A 222 -0.35 3.09 10.06
CA ILE A 222 0.99 2.52 10.02
C ILE A 222 0.87 1.08 10.48
N ALA A 223 1.35 0.15 9.66
CA ALA A 223 1.31 -1.27 9.96
C ALA A 223 2.68 -1.79 10.45
N THR A 224 2.63 -2.77 11.35
CA THR A 224 3.79 -3.53 11.84
C THR A 224 3.45 -5.02 11.85
N SER A 225 4.44 -5.89 11.77
CA SER A 225 4.22 -7.32 12.01
C SER A 225 3.76 -7.58 13.44
N LYS A 226 2.99 -8.65 13.63
CA LYS A 226 2.55 -9.13 14.95
C LYS A 226 3.71 -9.76 15.71
N GLY A 227 3.52 -9.94 17.00
CA GLY A 227 4.48 -10.61 17.88
C GLY A 227 4.84 -9.76 19.09
N LEU A 228 5.29 -10.42 20.17
CA LEU A 228 5.72 -9.74 21.41
C LEU A 228 7.05 -9.00 21.22
N ASP A 229 7.92 -9.50 20.39
CA ASP A 229 9.18 -8.91 19.97
C ASP A 229 9.01 -7.56 19.25
N ARG A 230 7.84 -7.30 18.68
CA ARG A 230 7.46 -6.02 18.07
C ARG A 230 6.72 -5.05 19.01
N ALA A 231 6.40 -5.46 20.22
CA ALA A 231 5.57 -4.66 21.12
C ALA A 231 6.19 -3.29 21.41
N GLU A 232 7.49 -3.22 21.64
CA GLU A 232 8.18 -1.96 21.93
C GLU A 232 8.20 -1.04 20.68
N LEU A 233 8.51 -1.56 19.51
CA LEU A 233 8.45 -0.79 18.26
C LEU A 233 7.04 -0.19 18.05
N ARG A 234 5.99 -1.01 18.22
CA ARG A 234 4.58 -0.55 18.11
C ARG A 234 4.24 0.58 19.05
N LEU A 235 4.65 0.48 20.32
CA LEU A 235 4.40 1.53 21.31
C LEU A 235 5.10 2.83 20.94
N ARG A 236 6.35 2.77 20.47
CA ARG A 236 7.11 3.93 20.02
C ARG A 236 6.48 4.58 18.79
N VAL A 237 6.17 3.81 17.75
CA VAL A 237 5.50 4.33 16.55
C VAL A 237 4.16 5.00 16.87
N ARG A 238 3.36 4.41 17.76
CA ARG A 238 2.10 5.02 18.21
C ARG A 238 2.32 6.35 18.89
N ARG A 239 3.31 6.45 19.79
CA ARG A 239 3.64 7.70 20.48
C ARG A 239 4.06 8.78 19.47
N GLU A 240 4.99 8.47 18.59
CA GLU A 240 5.45 9.44 17.58
C GLU A 240 4.30 9.92 16.69
N LEU A 241 3.41 9.00 16.28
CA LEU A 241 2.24 9.39 15.49
C LEU A 241 1.26 10.29 16.28
N GLU A 242 1.06 10.02 17.57
CA GLU A 242 0.21 10.85 18.45
C GLU A 242 0.80 12.24 18.64
N ASP A 243 2.12 12.34 18.80
CA ASP A 243 2.84 13.63 18.90
C ASP A 243 2.75 14.42 17.59
N LEU A 244 2.89 13.76 16.43
CA LEU A 244 2.70 14.39 15.11
C LEU A 244 1.25 14.87 14.90
N ARG A 245 0.28 14.15 15.42
CA ARG A 245 -1.12 14.59 15.38
C ARG A 245 -1.36 15.77 16.30
N ALA A 246 -0.88 15.71 17.53
CA ALA A 246 -1.07 16.77 18.54
C ALA A 246 -0.40 18.08 18.15
N SER A 247 0.76 18.03 17.46
CA SER A 247 1.45 19.20 16.93
C SER A 247 0.78 19.83 15.70
N GLY A 248 -0.20 19.15 15.08
CA GLY A 248 -0.83 19.57 13.82
C GLY A 248 -0.03 19.23 12.56
N TRP A 249 1.13 18.58 12.69
CA TRP A 249 2.00 18.23 11.57
C TRP A 249 1.29 17.43 10.49
N LEU A 250 0.50 16.41 10.89
CA LEU A 250 -0.25 15.58 9.93
C LEU A 250 -1.21 16.39 9.07
N ALA A 251 -1.96 17.31 9.70
CA ALA A 251 -2.93 18.16 9.00
C ALA A 251 -2.23 19.15 8.05
N GLU A 252 -1.12 19.74 8.50
CA GLU A 252 -0.32 20.66 7.69
C GLU A 252 0.26 19.96 6.45
N ARG A 253 0.85 18.77 6.62
CA ARG A 253 1.40 18.00 5.50
C ARG A 253 0.33 17.49 4.54
N ALA A 254 -0.80 16.97 5.06
CA ALA A 254 -1.93 16.58 4.21
C ALA A 254 -2.40 17.74 3.34
N LYS A 255 -2.58 18.94 3.93
CA LYS A 255 -2.95 20.16 3.20
C LYS A 255 -1.90 20.56 2.16
N ALA A 256 -0.61 20.48 2.50
CA ALA A 256 0.48 20.84 1.59
C ALA A 256 0.51 19.91 0.36
N TRP A 257 0.09 18.66 0.52
CA TRP A 257 -0.04 17.68 -0.58
C TRP A 257 -1.40 17.71 -1.27
N GLY A 258 -2.28 18.68 -0.97
CA GLY A 258 -3.60 18.80 -1.60
C GLY A 258 -4.57 17.67 -1.25
N LEU A 259 -4.32 16.96 -0.15
CA LEU A 259 -5.23 15.93 0.34
C LEU A 259 -6.51 16.57 0.91
N PRO A 260 -7.71 16.05 0.51
CA PRO A 260 -9.01 16.59 0.92
C PRO A 260 -9.35 16.34 2.39
#